data_0cfade93393e272a8ea2635c5676ceeb
#
_entry.id   0cfade93393e272a8ea2635c5676ceeb
#
_cell.length_a   1.000
_cell.length_b   1.000
_cell.length_c   1.000
_cell.angle_alpha   90.00
_cell.angle_beta   90.00
_cell.angle_gamma   90.00
#
_symmetry.space_group_name_H-M   'P 1'
#
loop_
_entity.id
_entity.type
_entity.pdbx_description
1 polymer ?
#
loop_
_entity_poly.entity_id
_entity_poly.type
_entity_poly.pdbx_seq_one_letter_code
_entity_poly.pdbx_strand_id
1 'polypeptide(L)'
;GKPYGEGQYHDIYEYDETLKKPVKKVQVDCLLGVDIMTDCQYSHGESLVVAKDGTIYAIAQHGYKDGIISYKRDADGSYEENEACAWNGLVCEIASGKGKLSFAAMQANGFCEIYEYKDGTVTKKTSFNDAYTETHFISKAKHMPFVDKDGVTIDGWVLEPKDYDPSKSYPGVLEIHGGPRCTYGEVFFHEMQFWASAGYFVMFCNPRGSNGKGNAFA
;
A
#
# COMPACT_ATOMS: atom_id res chain seq x y z
N GLY A 1 -10.11 -2.30 29.48
CA GLY A 1 -9.72 -2.19 28.09
C GLY A 1 -8.80 -3.33 27.72
N LYS A 2 -9.00 -3.96 26.60
CA LYS A 2 -8.00 -4.92 26.08
C LYS A 2 -6.74 -4.12 25.79
N PRO A 3 -5.54 -4.61 26.15
CA PRO A 3 -4.31 -3.95 25.75
C PRO A 3 -4.27 -3.92 24.22
N TYR A 4 -3.97 -2.75 23.68
CA TYR A 4 -3.75 -2.61 22.24
C TYR A 4 -2.50 -3.42 21.90
N GLY A 5 -2.67 -4.55 21.24
CA GLY A 5 -1.56 -5.32 20.68
C GLY A 5 -0.95 -4.59 19.50
N GLU A 6 0.34 -4.76 19.27
CA GLU A 6 0.95 -4.35 18.01
C GLU A 6 0.14 -4.91 16.84
N GLY A 7 -0.16 -4.07 15.85
CA GLY A 7 -0.82 -4.46 14.62
C GLY A 7 -2.36 -4.46 14.64
N GLN A 8 -3.01 -3.89 15.63
CA GLN A 8 -4.46 -3.62 15.52
C GLN A 8 -4.70 -2.35 14.68
N TYR A 9 -5.74 -2.39 13.86
CA TYR A 9 -6.16 -1.20 13.12
C TYR A 9 -6.64 -0.10 14.07
N HIS A 10 -6.36 1.13 13.71
CA HIS A 10 -6.63 2.31 14.53
C HIS A 10 -7.86 3.04 14.03
N ASP A 11 -8.77 3.36 14.94
CA ASP A 11 -9.91 4.24 14.67
C ASP A 11 -9.47 5.71 14.59
N ILE A 12 -10.30 6.56 13.98
CA ILE A 12 -10.09 8.01 13.97
C ILE A 12 -10.76 8.64 15.17
N TYR A 13 -10.00 9.46 15.90
CA TYR A 13 -10.47 10.21 17.07
C TYR A 13 -10.29 11.71 16.84
N GLU A 14 -11.25 12.48 17.31
CA GLU A 14 -11.18 13.93 17.43
C GLU A 14 -11.02 14.31 18.91
N TYR A 15 -10.11 15.24 19.23
CA TYR A 15 -9.99 15.73 20.60
C TYR A 15 -11.12 16.71 20.91
N ASP A 16 -11.94 16.39 21.91
CA ASP A 16 -13.02 17.25 22.36
C ASP A 16 -12.51 18.20 23.45
N GLU A 17 -12.46 19.49 23.13
CA GLU A 17 -11.97 20.54 24.02
C GLU A 17 -12.84 20.72 25.26
N THR A 18 -14.13 20.41 25.19
CA THR A 18 -15.05 20.50 26.32
C THR A 18 -14.87 19.34 27.27
N LEU A 19 -14.80 18.12 26.72
CA LEU A 19 -14.62 16.90 27.50
C LEU A 19 -13.16 16.65 27.91
N LYS A 20 -12.22 17.41 27.35
CA LYS A 20 -10.77 17.26 27.55
C LYS A 20 -10.27 15.83 27.29
N LYS A 21 -10.81 15.17 26.28
CA LYS A 21 -10.44 13.80 25.89
C LYS A 21 -10.67 13.53 24.41
N PRO A 22 -9.98 12.52 23.84
CA PRO A 22 -10.27 12.03 22.48
C PRO A 22 -11.64 11.33 22.47
N VAL A 23 -12.44 11.63 21.45
CA VAL A 23 -13.72 10.99 21.15
C VAL A 23 -13.62 10.28 19.83
N LYS A 24 -13.95 8.98 19.82
CA LYS A 24 -13.94 8.20 18.57
C LYS A 24 -14.99 8.74 17.60
N LYS A 25 -14.58 8.99 16.39
CA LYS A 25 -15.44 9.50 15.30
C LYS A 25 -15.68 8.47 14.23
N VAL A 26 -14.65 7.70 13.85
CA VAL A 26 -14.75 6.69 12.81
C VAL A 26 -14.17 5.39 13.31
N GLN A 27 -14.89 4.31 13.13
CA GLN A 27 -14.37 2.96 13.28
C GLN A 27 -13.83 2.51 11.93
N VAL A 28 -12.56 2.10 11.90
CA VAL A 28 -11.85 1.75 10.66
C VAL A 28 -11.57 0.25 10.65
N ASP A 29 -11.89 -0.41 9.54
CA ASP A 29 -11.64 -1.86 9.34
C ASP A 29 -10.56 -2.14 8.29
N CYS A 30 -9.63 -1.21 8.12
CA CYS A 30 -8.43 -1.38 7.30
C CYS A 30 -7.23 -0.74 8.00
N LEU A 31 -6.02 -1.06 7.52
CA LEU A 31 -4.83 -0.36 7.98
C LEU A 31 -4.81 1.05 7.38
N LEU A 32 -4.81 2.07 8.24
CA LEU A 32 -4.51 3.44 7.84
C LEU A 32 -3.01 3.68 7.96
N GLY A 33 -2.37 4.04 6.86
CA GLY A 33 -0.94 4.28 6.80
C GLY A 33 -0.24 3.47 5.73
N VAL A 34 1.07 3.51 5.74
CA VAL A 34 1.95 2.86 4.75
C VAL A 34 2.48 1.57 5.35
N ASP A 35 2.22 0.43 4.71
CA ASP A 35 2.67 -0.89 5.19
C ASP A 35 3.17 -1.81 4.07
N ILE A 36 2.84 -1.55 2.82
CA ILE A 36 3.36 -2.32 1.69
C ILE A 36 4.87 -2.11 1.62
N MET A 37 5.60 -3.22 1.72
CA MET A 37 7.06 -3.19 1.80
C MET A 37 7.71 -2.91 0.45
N THR A 38 8.72 -2.07 0.49
CA THR A 38 9.70 -1.86 -0.59
C THR A 38 11.02 -1.40 0.03
N ASP A 39 12.13 -1.76 -0.58
CA ASP A 39 13.47 -1.25 -0.24
C ASP A 39 13.80 0.09 -0.95
N CYS A 40 12.83 0.62 -1.71
CA CYS A 40 12.94 1.86 -2.48
C CYS A 40 11.96 2.94 -2.03
N GLN A 41 11.53 2.93 -0.79
CA GLN A 41 10.66 3.97 -0.23
C GLN A 41 11.46 5.21 0.11
N TYR A 42 11.02 6.36 -0.41
CA TYR A 42 11.77 7.62 -0.30
C TYR A 42 11.37 8.52 0.87
N SER A 43 10.25 8.24 1.53
CA SER A 43 9.66 9.23 2.41
C SER A 43 8.95 8.58 3.58
N HIS A 44 8.93 9.32 4.69
CA HIS A 44 8.07 9.13 5.83
C HIS A 44 7.19 10.38 5.98
N GLY A 45 6.52 10.77 4.88
CA GLY A 45 5.57 11.88 4.89
C GLY A 45 4.27 11.53 5.59
N GLU A 46 3.30 12.43 5.45
CA GLU A 46 2.00 12.25 6.10
C GLU A 46 1.19 11.15 5.41
N SER A 47 0.62 10.25 6.19
CA SER A 47 -0.33 9.24 5.72
C SER A 47 -1.80 9.66 5.95
N LEU A 48 -2.02 10.74 6.70
CA LEU A 48 -3.31 11.34 6.96
C LEU A 48 -3.19 12.86 6.91
N VAL A 49 -4.07 13.52 6.18
CA VAL A 49 -4.14 14.97 6.06
C VAL A 49 -5.57 15.48 6.20
N VAL A 50 -5.71 16.68 6.76
CA VAL A 50 -7.00 17.37 6.85
C VAL A 50 -7.00 18.53 5.86
N ALA A 51 -7.96 18.51 4.93
CA ALA A 51 -8.13 19.58 3.96
C ALA A 51 -8.77 20.82 4.59
N LYS A 52 -8.75 21.96 3.88
CA LYS A 52 -9.30 23.23 4.39
C LYS A 52 -10.80 23.18 4.69
N ASP A 53 -11.55 22.34 4.01
CA ASP A 53 -12.97 22.13 4.21
C ASP A 53 -13.29 21.16 5.35
N GLY A 54 -12.27 20.66 6.06
CA GLY A 54 -12.38 19.70 7.13
C GLY A 54 -12.44 18.24 6.68
N THR A 55 -12.39 17.96 5.38
CA THR A 55 -12.31 16.58 4.88
C THR A 55 -10.99 15.95 5.29
N ILE A 56 -11.03 14.76 5.89
CA ILE A 56 -9.86 13.97 6.26
C ILE A 56 -9.56 13.04 5.10
N TYR A 57 -8.33 13.02 4.62
CA TYR A 57 -7.83 12.02 3.67
C TYR A 57 -6.79 11.15 4.33
N ALA A 58 -6.86 9.85 4.10
CA ALA A 58 -5.92 8.89 4.66
C ALA A 58 -5.52 7.85 3.61
N ILE A 59 -4.26 7.40 3.67
CA ILE A 59 -3.82 6.20 2.96
C ILE A 59 -4.47 5.01 3.66
N ALA A 60 -5.10 4.13 2.89
CA ALA A 60 -5.76 2.94 3.39
C ALA A 60 -5.32 1.71 2.59
N GLN A 61 -4.92 0.66 3.30
CA GLN A 61 -4.51 -0.59 2.68
C GLN A 61 -5.69 -1.56 2.52
N HIS A 62 -5.87 -2.05 1.30
CA HIS A 62 -6.85 -3.08 0.94
C HIS A 62 -6.15 -4.26 0.25
N GLY A 63 -5.99 -5.36 0.99
CA GLY A 63 -5.20 -6.48 0.51
C GLY A 63 -3.73 -6.09 0.36
N TYR A 64 -3.21 -6.23 -0.84
CA TYR A 64 -1.83 -5.91 -1.22
C TYR A 64 -1.72 -4.61 -2.03
N LYS A 65 -2.70 -3.72 -1.92
CA LYS A 65 -2.80 -2.45 -2.63
C LYS A 65 -3.24 -1.36 -1.67
N ASP A 66 -2.82 -0.15 -1.95
CA ASP A 66 -3.30 1.02 -1.26
C ASP A 66 -4.43 1.73 -2.01
N GLY A 67 -5.07 2.64 -1.31
CA GLY A 67 -5.98 3.63 -1.83
C GLY A 67 -5.89 4.88 -0.96
N ILE A 68 -6.57 5.92 -1.37
CA ILE A 68 -6.80 7.11 -0.55
C ILE A 68 -8.29 7.16 -0.25
N ILE A 69 -8.63 7.04 1.02
CA ILE A 69 -10.00 7.21 1.50
C ILE A 69 -10.20 8.62 2.02
N SER A 70 -11.43 9.09 1.98
CA SER A 70 -11.84 10.38 2.55
C SER A 70 -12.95 10.20 3.55
N TYR A 71 -12.88 10.98 4.62
CA TYR A 71 -13.93 11.11 5.62
C TYR A 71 -14.44 12.55 5.60
N LYS A 72 -15.67 12.72 5.16
CA LYS A 72 -16.32 14.02 5.11
C LYS A 72 -17.28 14.15 6.27
N ARG A 73 -17.19 15.28 7.00
CA ARG A 73 -18.08 15.54 8.14
C ARG A 73 -19.43 16.01 7.67
N ASP A 74 -20.47 15.37 8.14
CA ASP A 74 -21.86 15.73 7.91
C ASP A 74 -22.35 16.82 8.87
N ALA A 75 -23.56 17.36 8.60
CA ALA A 75 -24.17 18.40 9.42
C ALA A 75 -24.50 17.95 10.86
N ASP A 76 -24.73 16.65 11.08
CA ASP A 76 -24.96 16.06 12.40
C ASP A 76 -23.65 15.72 13.16
N GLY A 77 -22.50 15.93 12.50
CA GLY A 77 -21.18 15.67 13.08
C GLY A 77 -20.69 14.23 12.91
N SER A 78 -21.41 13.37 12.18
CA SER A 78 -20.94 12.08 11.71
C SER A 78 -19.95 12.26 10.56
N TYR A 79 -19.31 11.16 10.17
CA TYR A 79 -18.37 11.14 9.04
C TYR A 79 -18.81 10.10 8.02
N GLU A 80 -18.94 10.53 6.76
CA GLU A 80 -19.14 9.67 5.61
C GLU A 80 -17.79 9.25 5.05
N GLU A 81 -17.59 7.93 4.91
CA GLU A 81 -16.41 7.34 4.27
C GLU A 81 -16.63 7.20 2.77
N ASN A 82 -15.68 7.64 1.98
CA ASN A 82 -15.68 7.47 0.53
C ASN A 82 -14.29 7.08 0.04
N GLU A 83 -14.21 6.21 -0.97
CA GLU A 83 -12.97 5.97 -1.69
C GLU A 83 -12.68 7.19 -2.58
N ALA A 84 -11.71 8.01 -2.18
CA ALA A 84 -11.32 9.16 -2.98
C ALA A 84 -10.50 8.74 -4.21
N CYS A 85 -9.58 7.79 -4.03
CA CYS A 85 -8.71 7.33 -5.11
C CYS A 85 -8.30 5.86 -4.88
N ALA A 86 -8.80 4.95 -5.70
CA ALA A 86 -8.27 3.59 -5.77
C ALA A 86 -6.87 3.62 -6.39
N TRP A 87 -5.93 2.90 -5.79
CA TRP A 87 -4.56 2.83 -6.28
C TRP A 87 -4.11 1.38 -6.43
N ASN A 88 -3.45 1.06 -7.53
CA ASN A 88 -2.89 -0.27 -7.76
C ASN A 88 -1.38 -0.25 -7.50
N GLY A 89 -1.00 -0.33 -6.24
CA GLY A 89 0.38 -0.28 -5.78
C GLY A 89 0.49 0.31 -4.38
N LEU A 90 1.56 1.03 -4.12
CA LEU A 90 1.89 1.66 -2.85
C LEU A 90 1.69 3.18 -2.93
N VAL A 91 0.99 3.76 -1.96
CA VAL A 91 0.99 5.21 -1.72
C VAL A 91 1.93 5.50 -0.55
N CYS A 92 3.01 6.26 -0.81
CA CYS A 92 4.04 6.53 0.19
C CYS A 92 3.67 7.66 1.15
N GLU A 93 3.07 8.73 0.61
CA GLU A 93 2.69 9.93 1.35
C GLU A 93 1.63 10.73 0.62
N ILE A 94 0.88 11.55 1.35
CA ILE A 94 -0.16 12.43 0.80
C ILE A 94 0.01 13.85 1.36
N ALA A 95 -0.40 14.81 0.54
CA ALA A 95 -0.51 16.22 0.93
C ALA A 95 -1.77 16.82 0.33
N SER A 96 -2.46 17.71 1.05
CA SER A 96 -3.63 18.42 0.54
C SER A 96 -3.38 19.92 0.41
N GLY A 97 -3.89 20.52 -0.65
CA GLY A 97 -3.77 21.97 -0.83
C GLY A 97 -4.49 22.47 -2.09
N LYS A 98 -5.03 23.69 -2.01
CA LYS A 98 -5.70 24.35 -3.15
C LYS A 98 -6.81 23.49 -3.83
N GLY A 99 -7.54 22.70 -3.01
CA GLY A 99 -8.64 21.87 -3.50
C GLY A 99 -8.21 20.61 -4.27
N LYS A 100 -7.00 20.11 -4.02
CA LYS A 100 -6.47 18.88 -4.64
C LYS A 100 -5.60 18.11 -3.65
N LEU A 101 -5.37 16.83 -3.94
CA LEU A 101 -4.35 16.01 -3.27
C LEU A 101 -3.15 15.87 -4.19
N SER A 102 -1.97 15.88 -3.59
CA SER A 102 -0.73 15.42 -4.22
C SER A 102 -0.20 14.25 -3.42
N PHE A 103 0.32 13.25 -4.09
CA PHE A 103 0.83 12.07 -3.41
C PHE A 103 2.02 11.46 -4.15
N ALA A 104 2.96 10.91 -3.38
CA ALA A 104 4.04 10.10 -3.91
C ALA A 104 3.62 8.63 -3.88
N ALA A 105 3.75 7.93 -4.99
CA ALA A 105 3.26 6.57 -5.10
C ALA A 105 4.01 5.73 -6.14
N MET A 106 4.03 4.43 -5.93
CA MET A 106 4.43 3.42 -6.92
C MET A 106 3.17 2.77 -7.50
N GLN A 107 3.05 2.77 -8.81
CA GLN A 107 2.08 1.88 -9.47
C GLN A 107 2.61 0.44 -9.49
N ALA A 108 1.72 -0.52 -9.75
CA ALA A 108 2.11 -1.92 -9.92
C ALA A 108 3.29 -2.06 -10.91
N ASN A 109 4.35 -2.73 -10.43
CA ASN A 109 5.60 -2.93 -11.15
C ASN A 109 6.33 -1.65 -11.59
N GLY A 110 6.03 -0.51 -10.97
CA GLY A 110 6.61 0.80 -11.27
C GLY A 110 7.39 1.39 -10.12
N PHE A 111 8.06 2.49 -10.40
CA PHE A 111 8.83 3.28 -9.45
C PHE A 111 7.98 4.38 -8.82
N CYS A 112 8.51 5.00 -7.76
CA CYS A 112 7.87 6.13 -7.10
C CYS A 112 7.89 7.38 -7.99
N GLU A 113 6.71 7.96 -8.19
CA GLU A 113 6.48 9.20 -8.90
C GLU A 113 5.49 10.07 -8.13
N ILE A 114 5.39 11.34 -8.48
CA ILE A 114 4.40 12.25 -7.90
C ILE A 114 3.15 12.25 -8.77
N TYR A 115 2.02 12.19 -8.10
CA TYR A 115 0.68 12.24 -8.70
C TYR A 115 -0.15 13.35 -8.07
N GLU A 116 -1.14 13.80 -8.80
CA GLU A 116 -2.16 14.74 -8.36
C GLU A 116 -3.53 14.13 -8.59
N TYR A 117 -4.38 14.16 -7.55
CA TYR A 117 -5.79 13.81 -7.64
C TYR A 117 -6.63 15.08 -7.50
N LYS A 118 -7.52 15.28 -8.45
CA LYS A 118 -8.49 16.36 -8.46
C LYS A 118 -9.76 15.95 -9.20
N ASP A 119 -10.92 16.18 -8.59
CA ASP A 119 -12.24 15.98 -9.19
C ASP A 119 -12.39 14.59 -9.87
N GLY A 120 -11.96 13.52 -9.18
CA GLY A 120 -12.03 12.14 -9.69
C GLY A 120 -10.92 11.77 -10.69
N THR A 121 -9.99 12.66 -10.99
CA THR A 121 -8.92 12.43 -11.98
C THR A 121 -7.55 12.38 -11.33
N VAL A 122 -6.79 11.32 -11.63
CA VAL A 122 -5.38 11.20 -11.26
C VAL A 122 -4.49 11.58 -12.44
N THR A 123 -3.50 12.42 -12.18
CA THR A 123 -2.52 12.86 -13.17
C THR A 123 -1.10 12.63 -12.65
N LYS A 124 -0.27 11.90 -13.40
CA LYS A 124 1.18 11.76 -13.13
C LYS A 124 1.85 13.11 -13.37
N LYS A 125 2.65 13.59 -12.42
CA LYS A 125 3.30 14.91 -12.46
C LYS A 125 4.79 14.86 -12.71
N THR A 126 5.41 13.71 -12.52
CA THR A 126 6.86 13.53 -12.69
C THR A 126 7.17 12.32 -13.55
N SER A 127 8.39 12.27 -14.06
CA SER A 127 8.94 11.20 -14.90
C SER A 127 10.38 10.90 -14.49
N PHE A 128 10.63 10.88 -13.17
CA PHE A 128 11.98 10.72 -12.63
C PHE A 128 12.65 9.41 -13.05
N ASN A 129 11.85 8.36 -13.23
CA ASN A 129 12.33 7.01 -13.46
C ASN A 129 12.10 6.48 -14.89
N ASP A 130 11.51 7.28 -15.79
CA ASP A 130 11.15 6.83 -17.13
C ASP A 130 12.40 6.35 -17.91
N ALA A 131 13.48 7.13 -17.91
CA ALA A 131 14.74 6.77 -18.58
C ALA A 131 15.37 5.49 -18.01
N TYR A 132 15.23 5.23 -16.71
CA TYR A 132 15.71 3.99 -16.10
C TYR A 132 14.86 2.80 -16.56
N THR A 133 13.55 2.95 -16.55
CA THR A 133 12.60 1.92 -16.99
C THR A 133 12.80 1.51 -18.46
N GLU A 134 13.15 2.47 -19.32
CA GLU A 134 13.40 2.23 -20.74
C GLU A 134 14.71 1.48 -21.02
N THR A 135 15.70 1.59 -20.13
CA THR A 135 17.06 1.08 -20.36
C THR A 135 17.41 -0.15 -19.54
N HIS A 136 16.60 -0.50 -18.53
CA HIS A 136 16.87 -1.60 -17.62
C HIS A 136 15.77 -2.67 -17.69
N PHE A 137 16.17 -3.92 -17.49
CA PHE A 137 15.24 -5.03 -17.34
C PHE A 137 14.52 -4.89 -15.97
N ILE A 138 13.19 -4.89 -16.01
CA ILE A 138 12.33 -4.92 -14.84
C ILE A 138 11.42 -6.13 -14.94
N SER A 139 11.60 -7.11 -14.07
CA SER A 139 10.71 -8.26 -13.99
C SER A 139 9.36 -7.83 -13.37
N LYS A 140 8.27 -8.21 -14.01
CA LYS A 140 6.91 -7.90 -13.54
C LYS A 140 6.41 -8.99 -12.60
N ALA A 141 5.95 -8.62 -11.43
CA ALA A 141 5.34 -9.53 -10.48
C ALA A 141 4.07 -10.16 -11.10
N LYS A 142 4.07 -11.48 -11.22
CA LYS A 142 2.91 -12.25 -11.66
C LYS A 142 2.18 -12.75 -10.44
N HIS A 143 0.95 -12.27 -10.23
CA HIS A 143 0.10 -12.71 -9.12
C HIS A 143 -0.27 -14.18 -9.28
N MET A 144 0.06 -15.00 -8.31
CA MET A 144 -0.16 -16.44 -8.28
C MET A 144 -0.72 -16.85 -6.92
N PRO A 145 -2.00 -16.54 -6.62
CA PRO A 145 -2.60 -16.89 -5.35
C PRO A 145 -2.74 -18.41 -5.24
N PHE A 146 -2.66 -18.90 -4.02
CA PHE A 146 -2.86 -20.31 -3.70
C PHE A 146 -3.69 -20.48 -2.43
N VAL A 147 -4.26 -21.66 -2.25
CA VAL A 147 -5.05 -21.99 -1.06
C VAL A 147 -4.17 -22.79 -0.10
N ASP A 148 -4.09 -22.34 1.16
CA ASP A 148 -3.35 -23.06 2.20
C ASP A 148 -4.10 -24.34 2.67
N LYS A 149 -3.46 -25.09 3.56
CA LYS A 149 -4.04 -26.35 4.11
C LYS A 149 -5.36 -26.17 4.86
N ASP A 150 -5.66 -24.95 5.32
CA ASP A 150 -6.85 -24.62 6.09
C ASP A 150 -7.95 -23.97 5.21
N GLY A 151 -7.75 -23.94 3.89
CA GLY A 151 -8.70 -23.39 2.93
C GLY A 151 -8.63 -21.87 2.76
N VAL A 152 -7.59 -21.20 3.29
CA VAL A 152 -7.42 -19.76 3.20
C VAL A 152 -6.64 -19.37 1.95
N THR A 153 -7.15 -18.42 1.17
CA THR A 153 -6.44 -17.89 0.00
C THR A 153 -5.31 -16.98 0.41
N ILE A 154 -4.10 -17.33 0.00
CA ILE A 154 -2.86 -16.60 0.21
C ILE A 154 -2.47 -15.91 -1.11
N ASP A 155 -2.22 -14.60 -1.05
CA ASP A 155 -1.64 -13.88 -2.18
C ASP A 155 -0.16 -14.20 -2.29
N GLY A 156 0.25 -14.63 -3.47
CA GLY A 156 1.64 -14.92 -3.79
C GLY A 156 2.00 -14.38 -5.17
N TRP A 157 3.28 -14.20 -5.41
CA TRP A 157 3.81 -13.67 -6.66
C TRP A 157 5.09 -14.37 -7.06
N VAL A 158 5.37 -14.26 -8.36
CA VAL A 158 6.62 -14.72 -8.95
C VAL A 158 7.17 -13.64 -9.87
N LEU A 159 8.46 -13.32 -9.71
CA LEU A 159 9.27 -12.62 -10.70
C LEU A 159 10.01 -13.64 -11.55
N GLU A 160 9.89 -13.52 -12.88
CA GLU A 160 10.64 -14.36 -13.80
C GLU A 160 12.05 -13.82 -14.01
N PRO A 161 13.05 -14.71 -14.16
CA PRO A 161 14.41 -14.29 -14.48
C PRO A 161 14.49 -13.56 -15.82
N LYS A 162 15.52 -12.73 -15.93
CA LYS A 162 15.88 -12.11 -17.23
C LYS A 162 16.11 -13.19 -18.27
N ASP A 163 15.61 -12.96 -19.48
CA ASP A 163 15.75 -13.87 -20.62
C ASP A 163 15.20 -15.28 -20.36
N TYR A 164 14.06 -15.33 -19.62
CA TYR A 164 13.39 -16.59 -19.27
C TYR A 164 13.06 -17.43 -20.51
N ASP A 165 13.48 -18.69 -20.48
CA ASP A 165 13.21 -19.71 -21.49
C ASP A 165 12.51 -20.91 -20.80
N PRO A 166 11.26 -21.22 -21.10
CA PRO A 166 10.51 -22.30 -20.44
C PRO A 166 11.10 -23.70 -20.67
N SER A 167 12.03 -23.87 -21.60
CA SER A 167 12.74 -25.14 -21.83
C SER A 167 13.89 -25.38 -20.87
N LYS A 168 14.26 -24.38 -20.06
CA LYS A 168 15.40 -24.42 -19.13
C LYS A 168 14.95 -24.50 -17.69
N SER A 169 15.83 -24.97 -16.82
CA SER A 169 15.67 -24.93 -15.38
C SER A 169 16.42 -23.74 -14.80
N TYR A 170 15.83 -23.11 -13.80
CA TYR A 170 16.38 -21.93 -13.13
C TYR A 170 16.40 -22.13 -11.62
N PRO A 171 17.35 -21.57 -10.89
CA PRO A 171 17.31 -21.53 -9.44
C PRO A 171 16.17 -20.59 -8.96
N GLY A 172 15.68 -20.82 -7.75
CA GLY A 172 14.65 -19.99 -7.13
C GLY A 172 15.11 -19.41 -5.80
N VAL A 173 14.65 -18.19 -5.50
CA VAL A 173 14.76 -17.52 -4.22
C VAL A 173 13.36 -17.36 -3.65
N LEU A 174 13.16 -17.67 -2.38
CA LEU A 174 11.93 -17.35 -1.64
C LEU A 174 12.21 -16.17 -0.71
N GLU A 175 11.53 -15.06 -0.96
CA GLU A 175 11.56 -13.89 -0.09
C GLU A 175 10.44 -13.98 0.94
N ILE A 176 10.82 -13.79 2.21
CA ILE A 176 9.89 -13.90 3.35
C ILE A 176 9.94 -12.59 4.13
N HIS A 177 8.83 -11.86 4.16
CA HIS A 177 8.77 -10.63 4.93
C HIS A 177 8.78 -10.90 6.44
N GLY A 178 9.36 -9.94 7.16
CA GLY A 178 9.28 -9.89 8.61
C GLY A 178 8.10 -9.07 9.10
N GLY A 179 8.26 -8.54 10.28
CA GLY A 179 7.31 -7.55 10.68
C GLY A 179 6.90 -7.53 12.14
N PRO A 180 5.92 -8.26 12.62
CA PRO A 180 5.31 -9.50 12.11
C PRO A 180 4.20 -9.33 11.08
N ARG A 181 3.62 -8.17 10.89
CA ARG A 181 2.38 -7.96 10.13
C ARG A 181 2.55 -7.15 8.84
N CYS A 182 3.74 -7.14 8.25
CA CYS A 182 3.98 -6.46 6.97
C CYS A 182 3.23 -7.09 5.80
N THR A 183 3.24 -6.42 4.66
CA THR A 183 2.60 -6.87 3.43
C THR A 183 3.53 -6.66 2.23
N TYR A 184 3.67 -7.66 1.38
CA TYR A 184 4.18 -7.47 0.02
C TYR A 184 3.06 -7.03 -0.93
N GLY A 185 3.44 -6.25 -1.94
CA GLY A 185 2.57 -5.84 -3.05
C GLY A 185 3.28 -5.96 -4.39
N GLU A 186 2.59 -5.59 -5.45
CA GLU A 186 3.14 -5.54 -6.81
C GLU A 186 3.95 -4.26 -7.04
N VAL A 187 4.86 -3.92 -6.13
CA VAL A 187 5.69 -2.71 -6.20
C VAL A 187 7.12 -3.04 -6.56
N PHE A 188 7.87 -2.06 -7.02
CA PHE A 188 9.28 -2.25 -7.26
C PHE A 188 10.00 -2.54 -5.94
N PHE A 189 10.79 -3.62 -5.93
CA PHE A 189 11.62 -4.02 -4.80
C PHE A 189 13.01 -4.35 -5.38
N HIS A 190 14.01 -3.53 -5.07
CA HIS A 190 15.32 -3.59 -5.74
C HIS A 190 16.01 -4.94 -5.54
N GLU A 191 16.03 -5.47 -4.31
CA GLU A 191 16.65 -6.77 -4.04
C GLU A 191 16.03 -7.89 -4.87
N MET A 192 14.69 -7.94 -4.96
CA MET A 192 13.99 -8.95 -5.77
C MET A 192 14.32 -8.79 -7.28
N GLN A 193 14.43 -7.56 -7.76
CA GLN A 193 14.83 -7.28 -9.15
C GLN A 193 16.28 -7.67 -9.42
N PHE A 194 17.15 -7.48 -8.43
CA PHE A 194 18.55 -7.93 -8.52
C PHE A 194 18.62 -9.45 -8.74
N TRP A 195 17.91 -10.24 -7.94
CA TRP A 195 17.87 -11.69 -8.11
C TRP A 195 17.28 -12.13 -9.45
N ALA A 196 16.18 -11.51 -9.87
CA ALA A 196 15.57 -11.79 -11.18
C ALA A 196 16.53 -11.46 -12.33
N SER A 197 17.25 -10.34 -12.24
CA SER A 197 18.28 -9.95 -13.21
C SER A 197 19.48 -10.91 -13.23
N ALA A 198 19.81 -11.51 -12.09
CA ALA A 198 20.87 -12.51 -11.95
C ALA A 198 20.46 -13.92 -12.41
N GLY A 199 19.24 -14.10 -12.92
CA GLY A 199 18.77 -15.36 -13.50
C GLY A 199 18.00 -16.28 -12.54
N TYR A 200 17.46 -15.74 -11.44
CA TYR A 200 16.66 -16.50 -10.48
C TYR A 200 15.16 -16.21 -10.65
N PHE A 201 14.33 -17.23 -10.43
CA PHE A 201 12.96 -16.97 -10.05
C PHE A 201 12.92 -16.41 -8.63
N VAL A 202 12.12 -15.37 -8.40
CA VAL A 202 11.88 -14.84 -7.05
C VAL A 202 10.43 -15.04 -6.70
N MET A 203 10.17 -15.75 -5.61
CA MET A 203 8.84 -16.05 -5.10
C MET A 203 8.64 -15.31 -3.77
N PHE A 204 7.47 -14.73 -3.57
CA PHE A 204 7.08 -14.08 -2.32
C PHE A 204 5.57 -14.18 -2.12
N CYS A 205 5.10 -14.10 -0.88
CA CYS A 205 3.69 -14.20 -0.55
C CYS A 205 3.35 -13.47 0.76
N ASN A 206 2.05 -13.24 0.99
CA ASN A 206 1.52 -12.73 2.24
C ASN A 206 0.84 -13.86 3.02
N PRO A 207 1.57 -14.58 3.89
CA PRO A 207 0.98 -15.64 4.70
C PRO A 207 0.00 -15.09 5.72
N ARG A 208 -0.77 -15.96 6.36
CA ARG A 208 -1.58 -15.57 7.53
C ARG A 208 -0.68 -14.91 8.58
N GLY A 209 -1.15 -13.82 9.16
CA GLY A 209 -0.37 -12.93 9.99
C GLY A 209 0.07 -11.64 9.28
N SER A 210 -0.06 -11.56 7.94
CA SER A 210 0.17 -10.31 7.19
C SER A 210 -0.99 -9.33 7.33
N ASN A 211 -0.72 -8.04 7.12
CA ASN A 211 -1.76 -7.00 7.03
C ASN A 211 -2.57 -7.08 5.71
N GLY A 212 -3.54 -6.18 5.57
CA GLY A 212 -4.33 -5.97 4.36
C GLY A 212 -5.63 -6.74 4.25
N LYS A 213 -5.81 -7.84 4.97
CA LYS A 213 -7.02 -8.69 4.93
C LYS A 213 -7.82 -8.69 6.25
N GLY A 214 -7.73 -7.61 7.03
CA GLY A 214 -8.43 -7.46 8.29
C GLY A 214 -7.73 -8.16 9.47
N ASN A 215 -8.18 -7.82 10.69
CA ASN A 215 -7.59 -8.36 11.92
C ASN A 215 -7.76 -9.87 12.12
N ALA A 216 -8.72 -10.50 11.43
CA ALA A 216 -8.91 -11.95 11.53
C ALA A 216 -7.88 -12.76 10.73
N PHE A 217 -7.30 -12.16 9.68
CA PHE A 217 -6.26 -12.78 8.87
C PHE A 217 -4.86 -12.56 9.49
N ALA A 218 -4.69 -11.43 10.12
CA ALA A 218 -3.43 -10.94 10.68
C ALA A 218 -3.12 -11.40 12.13
#